data_7925937738a03cf0986e008078ba86f0
#
_entry.id   7925937738a03cf0986e008078ba86f0
#
_cell.length_a   1.000
_cell.length_b   1.000
_cell.length_c   1.000
_cell.angle_alpha   90.00
_cell.angle_beta   90.00
_cell.angle_gamma   90.00
#
_symmetry.space_group_name_H-M   'P 1'
#
loop_
_entity.id
_entity.type
_entity.pdbx_description
1 polymer ?
#
loop_
_entity_poly.entity_id
_entity_poly.type
_entity_poly.pdbx_seq_one_letter_code
_entity_poly.pdbx_strand_id
1 'polypeptide(L)'
;LISQEENGLLDFEEIKSTLQDDGRSAVYLGDELNDANQSLNDYPTLIYDGPFSDHINNKKSLLIEGLESITEEKAREKAEAFIGGKTDSLKLLSKTENNLSTYNFYNGDYTVSVTQKGGIVCYMLTNMYASEIKLSQADAVKKATEYLKAKGYAKIKESYYSTTDGICTINFSFYDNGITYYTDLIKVSVAMDNGEIIGFDATGYIMNHTERKLPDKVKYSIQEGAKLLKDDLKVISSKKAYIPTEWETEVYTYEYRCKATDGN
;
A
#
# COMPACT_ATOMS: atom_id res chain seq x y z
N LEU A 1 -5.09 2.52 -11.53
CA LEU A 1 -4.34 3.71 -11.14
C LEU A 1 -4.83 4.88 -11.99
N ILE A 2 -5.71 5.66 -11.42
CA ILE A 2 -6.11 6.96 -11.98
C ILE A 2 -5.02 7.93 -11.52
N SER A 3 -4.24 8.45 -12.47
CA SER A 3 -3.45 9.65 -12.25
C SER A 3 -4.45 10.77 -12.01
N GLN A 4 -4.49 11.32 -10.81
CA GLN A 4 -5.16 12.58 -10.57
C GLN A 4 -4.33 13.70 -11.19
N GLU A 5 -4.75 14.15 -12.34
CA GLU A 5 -4.63 15.56 -12.71
C GLU A 5 -5.99 16.20 -12.38
N GLU A 6 -5.93 17.19 -11.50
CA GLU A 6 -6.84 18.27 -11.21
C GLU A 6 -8.36 18.03 -11.08
N ASN A 7 -8.84 18.27 -9.85
CA ASN A 7 -10.12 18.85 -9.47
C ASN A 7 -11.35 18.46 -10.30
N GLY A 8 -12.00 17.43 -9.83
CA GLY A 8 -13.37 17.09 -10.16
C GLY A 8 -13.89 16.13 -9.12
N LEU A 9 -14.23 16.62 -7.93
CA LEU A 9 -15.18 15.94 -7.06
C LEU A 9 -16.47 15.80 -7.87
N LEU A 10 -16.76 14.60 -8.37
CA LEU A 10 -18.06 14.26 -8.88
C LEU A 10 -19.02 14.31 -7.70
N ASP A 11 -19.89 15.32 -7.71
CA ASP A 11 -20.94 15.48 -6.74
C ASP A 11 -21.94 14.33 -6.91
N PHE A 12 -22.04 13.46 -5.91
CA PHE A 12 -22.94 12.31 -5.89
C PHE A 12 -24.41 12.71 -6.01
N GLU A 13 -24.76 13.96 -5.77
CA GLU A 13 -26.11 14.52 -5.94
C GLU A 13 -26.43 14.82 -7.42
N GLU A 14 -25.43 15.10 -8.24
CA GLU A 14 -25.62 15.36 -9.67
C GLU A 14 -25.90 14.08 -10.47
N ILE A 15 -25.39 12.93 -10.00
CA ILE A 15 -25.69 11.62 -10.61
C ILE A 15 -27.15 11.20 -10.34
N LYS A 16 -27.73 11.60 -9.21
CA LYS A 16 -29.14 11.32 -8.90
C LYS A 16 -30.11 12.14 -9.75
N SER A 17 -29.73 13.31 -10.22
CA SER A 17 -30.61 14.18 -11.00
C SER A 17 -30.73 13.78 -12.48
N THR A 18 -29.79 12.98 -13.00
CA THR A 18 -29.78 12.52 -14.39
C THR A 18 -30.55 11.19 -14.59
N LEU A 19 -31.06 10.57 -13.52
CA LEU A 19 -31.84 9.35 -13.55
C LEU A 19 -33.35 9.59 -13.37
N GLN A 20 -33.85 10.75 -13.75
CA GLN A 20 -35.29 11.00 -13.80
C GLN A 20 -35.88 10.67 -15.19
N ASP A 21 -36.60 9.56 -15.16
CA ASP A 21 -37.88 9.31 -15.85
C ASP A 21 -37.87 9.06 -17.36
N ASP A 22 -37.84 7.77 -17.68
CA ASP A 22 -38.78 7.26 -18.67
C ASP A 22 -39.31 5.89 -18.19
N GLY A 23 -40.55 5.91 -17.84
CA GLY A 23 -41.29 4.92 -17.03
C GLY A 23 -41.54 3.56 -17.71
N ARG A 24 -40.56 2.93 -18.39
CA ARG A 24 -40.75 1.60 -19.03
C ARG A 24 -39.68 0.53 -18.72
N SER A 25 -38.71 0.79 -17.89
CA SER A 25 -37.62 -0.16 -17.66
C SER A 25 -37.42 -0.62 -16.20
N ALA A 26 -38.23 -0.14 -15.27
CA ALA A 26 -38.00 -0.38 -13.83
C ALA A 26 -38.33 -1.80 -13.34
N VAL A 27 -39.03 -2.60 -14.10
CA VAL A 27 -39.52 -3.94 -13.69
C VAL A 27 -38.50 -5.05 -14.01
N TYR A 28 -37.68 -4.89 -15.04
CA TYR A 28 -36.71 -5.92 -15.44
C TYR A 28 -35.32 -5.73 -14.80
N LEU A 29 -34.95 -4.53 -14.43
CA LEU A 29 -33.68 -4.24 -13.74
C LEU A 29 -33.65 -4.70 -12.28
N GLY A 30 -34.78 -4.80 -11.61
CA GLY A 30 -34.91 -5.19 -10.21
C GLY A 30 -34.52 -6.65 -9.95
N ASP A 31 -34.95 -7.54 -10.82
CA ASP A 31 -34.71 -8.98 -10.67
C ASP A 31 -33.27 -9.35 -11.07
N GLU A 32 -32.74 -8.77 -12.14
CA GLU A 32 -31.32 -8.96 -12.53
C GLU A 32 -30.34 -8.34 -11.54
N LEU A 33 -30.70 -7.21 -10.91
CA LEU A 33 -29.88 -6.61 -9.84
C LEU A 33 -29.96 -7.41 -8.54
N ASN A 34 -31.08 -8.05 -8.22
CA ASN A 34 -31.21 -8.95 -7.08
C ASN A 34 -30.41 -10.25 -7.28
N ASP A 35 -30.45 -10.84 -8.47
CA ASP A 35 -29.62 -12.00 -8.79
C ASP A 35 -28.12 -11.67 -8.83
N ALA A 36 -27.76 -10.50 -9.35
CA ALA A 36 -26.39 -10.01 -9.30
C ALA A 36 -25.94 -9.71 -7.86
N ASN A 37 -26.79 -9.12 -7.02
CA ASN A 37 -26.48 -8.92 -5.60
C ASN A 37 -26.38 -10.23 -4.81
N GLN A 38 -27.21 -11.23 -5.09
CA GLN A 38 -27.08 -12.55 -4.47
C GLN A 38 -25.80 -13.26 -4.91
N SER A 39 -25.43 -13.19 -6.18
CA SER A 39 -24.18 -13.77 -6.66
C SER A 39 -22.93 -13.04 -6.21
N LEU A 40 -23.00 -11.73 -5.93
CA LEU A 40 -21.91 -10.93 -5.39
C LEU A 40 -21.70 -11.17 -3.89
N ASN A 41 -22.74 -11.55 -3.13
CA ASN A 41 -22.60 -11.88 -1.71
C ASN A 41 -21.82 -13.17 -1.45
N ASP A 42 -21.64 -14.02 -2.47
CA ASP A 42 -20.82 -15.23 -2.39
C ASP A 42 -19.31 -15.00 -2.61
N TYR A 43 -18.92 -13.77 -2.97
CA TYR A 43 -17.53 -13.39 -3.21
C TYR A 43 -17.15 -12.18 -2.35
N PRO A 44 -15.95 -12.21 -1.71
CA PRO A 44 -15.49 -11.08 -0.92
C PRO A 44 -15.24 -9.86 -1.82
N THR A 45 -15.63 -8.71 -1.36
CA THR A 45 -15.29 -7.44 -2.01
C THR A 45 -13.77 -7.25 -1.98
N LEU A 46 -13.17 -6.94 -3.13
CA LEU A 46 -11.76 -6.59 -3.20
C LEU A 46 -11.56 -5.21 -2.60
N ILE A 47 -10.69 -5.11 -1.59
CA ILE A 47 -10.33 -3.83 -1.00
C ILE A 47 -9.10 -3.29 -1.72
N TYR A 48 -9.28 -2.18 -2.40
CA TYR A 48 -8.21 -1.42 -3.03
C TYR A 48 -8.23 0.00 -2.49
N ASP A 49 -7.97 0.16 -1.18
CA ASP A 49 -7.92 1.47 -0.54
C ASP A 49 -6.51 2.08 -0.53
N GLY A 50 -5.67 1.65 -1.46
CA GLY A 50 -4.34 2.23 -1.65
C GLY A 50 -3.52 2.19 -0.36
N PRO A 51 -2.94 3.34 0.07
CA PRO A 51 -2.05 3.38 1.23
C PRO A 51 -2.75 3.23 2.61
N PHE A 52 -4.07 3.10 2.67
CA PHE A 52 -4.86 3.20 3.91
C PHE A 52 -5.58 1.91 4.30
N SER A 53 -5.15 0.73 3.83
CA SER A 53 -5.78 -0.53 4.24
C SER A 53 -5.53 -0.86 5.72
N ASP A 54 -6.18 -0.10 6.61
CA ASP A 54 -6.14 -0.31 8.06
C ASP A 54 -6.82 -1.62 8.50
N HIS A 55 -7.62 -2.23 7.62
CA HIS A 55 -8.38 -3.45 7.91
C HIS A 55 -7.49 -4.66 8.19
N ILE A 56 -6.23 -4.63 7.75
CA ILE A 56 -5.31 -5.77 7.89
C ILE A 56 -4.54 -5.71 9.21
N ASN A 57 -4.64 -4.62 9.95
CA ASN A 57 -3.88 -4.40 11.19
C ASN A 57 -4.43 -5.16 12.41
N ASN A 58 -5.57 -5.83 12.30
CA ASN A 58 -6.18 -6.55 13.41
C ASN A 58 -5.65 -7.97 13.61
N LYS A 59 -4.88 -8.50 12.66
CA LYS A 59 -4.28 -9.84 12.77
C LYS A 59 -2.88 -9.80 13.39
N LYS A 60 -2.44 -10.94 13.92
CA LYS A 60 -1.05 -11.09 14.39
C LYS A 60 -0.11 -11.17 13.18
N SER A 61 1.04 -10.51 13.30
CA SER A 61 2.09 -10.58 12.29
C SER A 61 2.72 -11.98 12.24
N LEU A 62 2.59 -12.66 11.10
CA LEU A 62 3.24 -13.95 10.88
C LEU A 62 4.76 -13.81 10.71
N LEU A 63 5.24 -12.68 10.23
CA LEU A 63 6.67 -12.43 10.02
C LEU A 63 7.48 -12.46 11.32
N ILE A 64 6.90 -11.98 12.44
CA ILE A 64 7.61 -11.88 13.72
C ILE A 64 7.13 -12.88 14.76
N GLU A 65 6.10 -13.67 14.49
CA GLU A 65 5.46 -14.54 15.49
C GLU A 65 6.44 -15.54 16.12
N GLY A 66 7.35 -16.09 15.35
CA GLY A 66 8.35 -17.07 15.82
C GLY A 66 9.67 -16.44 16.32
N LEU A 67 9.80 -15.10 16.29
CA LEU A 67 11.02 -14.43 16.67
C LEU A 67 11.10 -14.16 18.17
N GLU A 68 12.32 -14.22 18.72
CA GLU A 68 12.58 -13.90 20.13
C GLU A 68 12.36 -12.41 20.41
N SER A 69 11.92 -12.11 21.62
CA SER A 69 11.85 -10.73 22.11
C SER A 69 13.23 -10.17 22.39
N ILE A 70 13.45 -8.91 22.06
CA ILE A 70 14.69 -8.20 22.35
C ILE A 70 14.50 -7.23 23.52
N THR A 71 15.62 -6.84 24.15
CA THR A 71 15.58 -5.82 25.19
C THR A 71 15.45 -4.42 24.59
N GLU A 72 15.08 -3.46 25.43
CA GLU A 72 14.99 -2.04 25.05
C GLU A 72 16.34 -1.51 24.53
N GLU A 73 17.45 -1.90 25.18
CA GLU A 73 18.79 -1.47 24.78
C GLU A 73 19.13 -1.94 23.36
N LYS A 74 18.87 -3.22 23.07
CA LYS A 74 19.07 -3.76 21.72
C LYS A 74 18.17 -3.11 20.68
N ALA A 75 16.93 -2.78 21.06
CA ALA A 75 16.02 -2.06 20.17
C ALA A 75 16.54 -0.65 19.87
N ARG A 76 17.08 0.05 20.88
CA ARG A 76 17.70 1.38 20.72
C ARG A 76 18.90 1.33 19.79
N GLU A 77 19.81 0.39 20.01
CA GLU A 77 20.98 0.18 19.12
C GLU A 77 20.55 -0.01 17.66
N LYS A 78 19.48 -0.80 17.42
CA LYS A 78 18.94 -1.02 16.07
C LYS A 78 18.31 0.25 15.49
N ALA A 79 17.61 1.03 16.30
CA ALA A 79 17.02 2.31 15.90
C ALA A 79 18.11 3.31 15.52
N GLU A 80 19.15 3.47 16.36
CA GLU A 80 20.29 4.35 16.11
C GLU A 80 21.07 3.94 14.85
N ALA A 81 21.32 2.65 14.68
CA ALA A 81 21.95 2.13 13.46
C ALA A 81 21.11 2.39 12.20
N PHE A 82 19.79 2.32 12.32
CA PHE A 82 18.89 2.56 11.21
C PHE A 82 18.93 4.00 10.72
N ILE A 83 19.00 4.98 11.61
CA ILE A 83 19.08 6.41 11.27
C ILE A 83 20.52 6.89 10.99
N GLY A 84 21.52 5.99 11.06
CA GLY A 84 22.91 6.26 10.69
C GLY A 84 23.81 6.76 11.82
N GLY A 85 23.37 6.70 13.07
CA GLY A 85 24.18 6.98 14.26
C GLY A 85 24.72 8.41 14.38
N LYS A 86 24.14 9.37 13.66
CA LYS A 86 24.66 10.74 13.54
C LYS A 86 24.02 11.77 14.48
N THR A 87 23.20 11.31 15.40
CA THR A 87 22.35 12.18 16.21
C THR A 87 22.54 11.91 17.70
N ASP A 88 22.00 12.78 18.54
CA ASP A 88 21.91 12.53 19.98
C ASP A 88 21.21 11.20 20.24
N SER A 89 21.61 10.54 21.35
CA SER A 89 21.07 9.22 21.70
C SER A 89 19.55 9.23 21.78
N LEU A 90 18.95 8.26 21.12
CA LEU A 90 17.51 8.05 21.17
C LEU A 90 17.05 7.67 22.58
N LYS A 91 16.01 8.33 23.10
CA LYS A 91 15.39 8.04 24.38
C LYS A 91 14.10 7.27 24.20
N LEU A 92 13.81 6.32 25.07
CA LEU A 92 12.53 5.64 25.06
C LEU A 92 11.41 6.65 25.33
N LEU A 93 10.47 6.77 24.40
CA LEU A 93 9.28 7.60 24.53
C LEU A 93 8.11 6.78 25.12
N SER A 94 7.90 5.58 24.56
CA SER A 94 6.81 4.69 24.99
C SER A 94 7.04 3.24 24.53
N LYS A 95 6.25 2.34 25.10
CA LYS A 95 6.08 0.96 24.61
C LYS A 95 4.65 0.81 24.16
N THR A 96 4.45 0.21 22.99
CA THR A 96 3.13 -0.15 22.50
C THR A 96 2.98 -1.66 22.63
N GLU A 97 1.86 -2.10 23.18
CA GLU A 97 1.54 -3.52 23.33
C GLU A 97 0.21 -3.82 22.65
N ASN A 98 0.32 -4.30 21.41
CA ASN A 98 -0.81 -4.70 20.57
C ASN A 98 -0.34 -5.82 19.62
N ASN A 99 -1.01 -6.00 18.50
CA ASN A 99 -0.66 -6.99 17.49
C ASN A 99 0.75 -6.81 16.90
N LEU A 100 1.29 -5.58 16.94
CA LEU A 100 2.67 -5.25 16.61
C LEU A 100 3.30 -4.48 17.79
N SER A 101 3.68 -5.20 18.84
CA SER A 101 4.31 -4.59 20.02
C SER A 101 5.65 -3.95 19.69
N THR A 102 5.84 -2.69 20.08
CA THR A 102 7.01 -1.89 19.73
C THR A 102 7.62 -1.14 20.90
N TYR A 103 8.92 -0.84 20.78
CA TYR A 103 9.61 0.22 21.50
C TYR A 103 9.65 1.46 20.61
N ASN A 104 9.19 2.59 21.14
CA ASN A 104 9.16 3.86 20.41
C ASN A 104 10.19 4.80 21.01
N PHE A 105 11.11 5.28 20.18
CA PHE A 105 12.22 6.13 20.57
C PHE A 105 12.11 7.51 19.93
N TYR A 106 12.68 8.52 20.60
CA TYR A 106 12.69 9.90 20.16
C TYR A 106 13.93 10.66 20.66
N ASN A 107 14.42 11.64 19.88
CA ASN A 107 15.54 12.51 20.27
C ASN A 107 15.35 13.98 19.86
N GLY A 108 14.17 14.41 19.46
CA GLY A 108 13.91 15.75 18.93
C GLY A 108 13.87 15.77 17.40
N ASP A 109 14.79 15.09 16.72
CA ASP A 109 14.88 15.06 15.26
C ASP A 109 14.20 13.83 14.66
N TYR A 110 14.24 12.71 15.34
CA TYR A 110 13.73 11.42 14.88
C TYR A 110 12.75 10.80 15.86
N THR A 111 11.69 10.24 15.33
CA THR A 111 10.85 9.22 15.98
C THR A 111 11.11 7.89 15.30
N VAL A 112 11.45 6.84 16.06
CA VAL A 112 11.75 5.50 15.50
C VAL A 112 11.03 4.44 16.32
N SER A 113 10.31 3.56 15.65
CA SER A 113 9.64 2.41 16.27
C SER A 113 10.32 1.10 15.85
N VAL A 114 10.59 0.25 16.83
CA VAL A 114 11.24 -1.05 16.66
C VAL A 114 10.37 -2.13 17.27
N THR A 115 10.12 -3.21 16.54
CA THR A 115 9.32 -4.32 17.06
C THR A 115 10.00 -4.98 18.26
N GLN A 116 9.22 -5.34 19.29
CA GLN A 116 9.74 -6.04 20.47
C GLN A 116 10.20 -7.46 20.12
N LYS A 117 9.51 -8.12 19.18
CA LYS A 117 9.97 -9.40 18.62
C LYS A 117 10.81 -9.17 17.36
N GLY A 118 11.96 -9.80 17.30
CA GLY A 118 12.90 -9.72 16.17
C GLY A 118 13.67 -8.41 16.05
N GLY A 119 13.20 -7.32 16.67
CA GLY A 119 13.86 -6.02 16.62
C GLY A 119 13.95 -5.44 15.22
N ILE A 120 12.86 -5.41 14.51
CA ILE A 120 12.75 -4.84 13.16
C ILE A 120 12.30 -3.39 13.28
N VAL A 121 13.00 -2.46 12.63
CA VAL A 121 12.52 -1.07 12.55
C VAL A 121 11.29 -1.06 11.65
N CYS A 122 10.13 -0.69 12.21
CA CYS A 122 8.86 -0.66 11.49
C CYS A 122 8.43 0.75 11.09
N TYR A 123 8.93 1.77 11.76
CA TYR A 123 8.56 3.16 11.50
C TYR A 123 9.73 4.10 11.79
N MET A 124 9.86 5.14 10.98
CA MET A 124 10.75 6.26 11.21
C MET A 124 10.15 7.52 10.62
N LEU A 125 10.19 8.61 11.37
CA LEU A 125 9.80 9.93 10.94
C LEU A 125 10.83 10.95 11.44
N THR A 126 11.15 11.94 10.59
CA THR A 126 11.95 13.09 10.99
C THR A 126 11.08 14.33 11.19
N ASN A 127 11.56 15.31 11.93
CA ASN A 127 10.93 16.62 12.06
C ASN A 127 11.29 17.60 10.93
N MET A 128 11.96 17.12 9.88
CA MET A 128 12.35 17.94 8.74
C MET A 128 11.18 18.27 7.85
N TYR A 129 11.21 19.46 7.27
CA TYR A 129 10.20 19.96 6.32
C TYR A 129 10.88 20.19 4.96
N ALA A 130 10.17 19.85 3.90
CA ALA A 130 10.58 20.25 2.56
C ALA A 130 10.23 21.72 2.34
N SER A 131 11.14 22.50 1.76
CA SER A 131 10.93 23.94 1.53
C SER A 131 10.45 24.26 0.11
N GLU A 132 10.91 23.49 -0.87
CA GLU A 132 10.68 23.72 -2.30
C GLU A 132 10.65 22.38 -3.05
N ILE A 133 10.08 22.36 -4.26
CA ILE A 133 10.15 21.21 -5.15
C ILE A 133 11.29 21.42 -6.14
N LYS A 134 12.39 20.68 -5.98
CA LYS A 134 13.58 20.70 -6.87
C LYS A 134 13.77 19.36 -7.59
N LEU A 135 13.30 18.28 -7.00
CA LEU A 135 13.44 16.93 -7.56
C LEU A 135 12.21 16.55 -8.38
N SER A 136 12.42 15.77 -9.42
CA SER A 136 11.33 15.08 -10.09
C SER A 136 10.80 13.91 -9.24
N GLN A 137 9.57 13.50 -9.52
CA GLN A 137 8.99 12.30 -8.90
C GLN A 137 9.83 11.05 -9.19
N ALA A 138 10.39 10.93 -10.41
CA ALA A 138 11.26 9.83 -10.78
C ALA A 138 12.54 9.79 -9.94
N ASP A 139 13.13 10.96 -9.62
CA ASP A 139 14.30 11.05 -8.74
C ASP A 139 13.94 10.65 -7.30
N ALA A 140 12.78 11.08 -6.80
CA ALA A 140 12.30 10.69 -5.48
C ALA A 140 12.08 9.16 -5.40
N VAL A 141 11.44 8.55 -6.38
CA VAL A 141 11.26 7.09 -6.47
C VAL A 141 12.60 6.37 -6.50
N LYS A 142 13.57 6.86 -7.27
CA LYS A 142 14.92 6.29 -7.33
C LYS A 142 15.59 6.33 -5.97
N LYS A 143 15.59 7.49 -5.28
CA LYS A 143 16.18 7.65 -3.94
C LYS A 143 15.53 6.74 -2.91
N ALA A 144 14.20 6.67 -2.88
CA ALA A 144 13.45 5.78 -2.00
C ALA A 144 13.77 4.29 -2.27
N THR A 145 13.90 3.91 -3.55
CA THR A 145 14.26 2.54 -3.95
C THR A 145 15.68 2.17 -3.47
N GLU A 146 16.64 3.07 -3.65
CA GLU A 146 18.03 2.89 -3.19
C GLU A 146 18.08 2.77 -1.66
N TYR A 147 17.34 3.62 -0.95
CA TYR A 147 17.22 3.56 0.49
C TYR A 147 16.65 2.22 0.97
N LEU A 148 15.53 1.76 0.40
CA LEU A 148 14.93 0.48 0.79
C LEU A 148 15.86 -0.70 0.53
N LYS A 149 16.56 -0.72 -0.61
CA LYS A 149 17.57 -1.74 -0.91
C LYS A 149 18.70 -1.74 0.12
N ALA A 150 19.18 -0.57 0.53
CA ALA A 150 20.21 -0.43 1.57
C ALA A 150 19.71 -0.90 2.95
N LYS A 151 18.38 -0.82 3.21
CA LYS A 151 17.75 -1.36 4.43
C LYS A 151 17.39 -2.85 4.33
N GLY A 152 17.73 -3.53 3.23
CA GLY A 152 17.51 -4.98 3.06
C GLY A 152 16.22 -5.35 2.31
N TYR A 153 15.43 -4.37 1.88
CA TYR A 153 14.20 -4.62 1.10
C TYR A 153 14.52 -4.65 -0.39
N ALA A 154 15.00 -5.80 -0.91
CA ALA A 154 15.43 -5.93 -2.30
C ALA A 154 14.29 -6.24 -3.29
N LYS A 155 13.29 -6.99 -2.84
CA LYS A 155 12.15 -7.44 -3.66
C LYS A 155 10.97 -6.49 -3.52
N ILE A 156 11.11 -5.28 -4.03
CA ILE A 156 10.09 -4.24 -3.96
C ILE A 156 9.86 -3.60 -5.32
N LYS A 157 8.66 -3.09 -5.52
CA LYS A 157 8.29 -2.29 -6.69
C LYS A 157 7.36 -1.17 -6.28
N GLU A 158 7.60 0.02 -6.82
CA GLU A 158 6.69 1.15 -6.63
C GLU A 158 5.29 0.78 -7.15
N SER A 159 4.27 1.07 -6.37
CA SER A 159 2.87 0.84 -6.72
C SER A 159 2.11 2.15 -6.90
N TYR A 160 2.38 3.12 -6.06
CA TYR A 160 1.69 4.40 -6.04
C TYR A 160 2.57 5.46 -5.35
N TYR A 161 2.41 6.73 -5.74
CA TYR A 161 2.99 7.87 -5.03
C TYR A 161 2.04 9.07 -5.04
N SER A 162 2.21 9.92 -4.04
CA SER A 162 1.55 11.23 -3.94
C SER A 162 2.56 12.29 -3.52
N THR A 163 2.36 13.52 -3.96
CA THR A 163 3.19 14.65 -3.56
C THR A 163 2.32 15.71 -2.93
N THR A 164 2.61 16.07 -1.69
CA THR A 164 1.91 17.10 -0.93
C THR A 164 2.93 17.90 -0.13
N ASP A 165 2.84 19.21 -0.15
CA ASP A 165 3.69 20.14 0.61
C ASP A 165 5.19 19.89 0.45
N GLY A 166 5.64 19.60 -0.78
CA GLY A 166 7.03 19.32 -1.08
C GLY A 166 7.53 17.94 -0.63
N ILE A 167 6.65 17.05 -0.18
CA ILE A 167 6.98 15.70 0.26
C ILE A 167 6.37 14.70 -0.73
N CYS A 168 7.20 13.86 -1.33
CA CYS A 168 6.77 12.73 -2.14
C CYS A 168 6.70 11.46 -1.29
N THR A 169 5.50 10.97 -1.03
CA THR A 169 5.29 9.68 -0.36
C THR A 169 5.07 8.58 -1.38
N ILE A 170 5.98 7.61 -1.41
CA ILE A 170 5.96 6.49 -2.35
C ILE A 170 5.58 5.22 -1.60
N ASN A 171 4.62 4.48 -2.14
CA ASN A 171 4.24 3.16 -1.66
C ASN A 171 4.93 2.10 -2.51
N PHE A 172 5.64 1.21 -1.84
CA PHE A 172 6.27 0.05 -2.45
C PHE A 172 5.55 -1.21 -2.01
N SER A 173 5.20 -2.07 -2.96
CA SER A 173 4.68 -3.41 -2.68
C SER A 173 5.81 -4.43 -2.76
N PHE A 174 5.73 -5.50 -1.98
CA PHE A 174 6.58 -6.66 -2.23
C PHE A 174 6.32 -7.18 -3.65
N TYR A 175 7.39 -7.50 -4.35
CA TYR A 175 7.34 -7.96 -5.73
C TYR A 175 8.30 -9.11 -5.93
N ASP A 176 7.76 -10.27 -6.29
CA ASP A 176 8.54 -11.47 -6.55
C ASP A 176 7.93 -12.28 -7.70
N ASN A 177 8.78 -12.85 -8.55
CA ASN A 177 8.39 -13.73 -9.67
C ASN A 177 7.29 -13.14 -10.58
N GLY A 178 7.29 -11.82 -10.79
CA GLY A 178 6.31 -11.13 -11.64
C GLY A 178 4.97 -10.87 -10.98
N ILE A 179 4.86 -11.06 -9.66
CA ILE A 179 3.65 -10.88 -8.88
C ILE A 179 3.82 -9.72 -7.91
N THR A 180 2.82 -8.85 -7.85
CA THR A 180 2.73 -7.75 -6.89
C THR A 180 1.86 -8.17 -5.70
N TYR A 181 2.34 -7.94 -4.48
CA TYR A 181 1.62 -8.28 -3.23
C TYR A 181 1.19 -6.97 -2.56
N TYR A 182 -0.07 -6.59 -2.75
CA TYR A 182 -0.59 -5.30 -2.31
C TYR A 182 -0.79 -5.16 -0.80
N THR A 183 -0.78 -6.25 -0.06
CA THR A 183 -0.83 -6.22 1.40
C THR A 183 0.53 -5.93 2.03
N ASP A 184 1.63 -6.27 1.34
CA ASP A 184 2.99 -6.14 1.84
C ASP A 184 3.57 -4.77 1.44
N LEU A 185 3.03 -3.71 2.06
CA LEU A 185 3.36 -2.34 1.72
C LEU A 185 4.44 -1.74 2.62
N ILE A 186 5.34 -1.00 1.99
CA ILE A 186 6.29 -0.11 2.65
C ILE A 186 6.10 1.30 2.08
N LYS A 187 5.97 2.29 2.95
CA LYS A 187 5.87 3.70 2.55
C LYS A 187 7.19 4.41 2.84
N VAL A 188 7.64 5.21 1.89
CA VAL A 188 8.83 6.05 2.05
C VAL A 188 8.48 7.47 1.65
N SER A 189 8.74 8.43 2.53
CA SER A 189 8.55 9.85 2.28
C SER A 189 9.89 10.52 2.00
N VAL A 190 9.95 11.23 0.88
CA VAL A 190 11.15 11.91 0.37
C VAL A 190 10.89 13.40 0.33
N ALA A 191 11.78 14.20 0.92
CA ALA A 191 11.76 15.64 0.78
C ALA A 191 12.18 16.05 -0.64
N MET A 192 11.32 16.79 -1.35
CA MET A 192 11.51 17.10 -2.76
C MET A 192 12.52 18.22 -3.03
N ASP A 193 13.00 18.90 -2.01
CA ASP A 193 14.02 19.94 -2.11
C ASP A 193 15.46 19.40 -2.16
N ASN A 194 15.73 18.32 -1.42
CA ASN A 194 17.08 17.77 -1.23
C ASN A 194 17.16 16.24 -1.43
N GLY A 195 16.01 15.55 -1.40
CA GLY A 195 15.91 14.11 -1.57
C GLY A 195 16.26 13.30 -0.32
N GLU A 196 16.21 13.91 0.84
CA GLU A 196 16.36 13.21 2.11
C GLU A 196 15.13 12.36 2.40
N ILE A 197 15.37 11.20 3.02
CA ILE A 197 14.30 10.32 3.48
C ILE A 197 13.82 10.85 4.84
N ILE A 198 12.60 11.36 4.85
CA ILE A 198 11.99 11.96 6.04
C ILE A 198 10.95 11.06 6.71
N GLY A 199 10.52 10.00 6.03
CA GLY A 199 9.57 9.03 6.58
C GLY A 199 9.81 7.63 6.02
N PHE A 200 9.61 6.64 6.88
CA PHE A 200 9.64 5.22 6.54
C PHE A 200 8.58 4.50 7.37
N ASP A 201 7.74 3.71 6.74
CA ASP A 201 6.72 2.88 7.39
C ASP A 201 6.65 1.52 6.70
N ALA A 202 7.12 0.48 7.39
CA ALA A 202 7.07 -0.90 6.95
C ALA A 202 6.04 -1.73 7.74
N THR A 203 5.13 -1.07 8.47
CA THR A 203 4.13 -1.75 9.30
C THR A 203 3.30 -2.72 8.46
N GLY A 204 2.81 -2.29 7.30
CA GLY A 204 2.04 -3.14 6.39
C GLY A 204 2.82 -4.38 5.93
N TYR A 205 4.08 -4.20 5.58
CA TYR A 205 4.97 -5.32 5.22
C TYR A 205 5.17 -6.28 6.39
N ILE A 206 5.50 -5.78 7.58
CA ILE A 206 5.77 -6.62 8.76
C ILE A 206 4.51 -7.38 9.18
N MET A 207 3.35 -6.76 9.11
CA MET A 207 2.09 -7.39 9.49
C MET A 207 1.63 -8.48 8.52
N ASN A 208 1.92 -8.33 7.24
CA ASN A 208 1.28 -9.13 6.20
C ASN A 208 2.23 -10.08 5.46
N HIS A 209 3.54 -9.78 5.47
CA HIS A 209 4.49 -10.56 4.68
C HIS A 209 4.60 -12.01 5.18
N THR A 210 4.35 -12.93 4.27
CA THR A 210 4.49 -14.38 4.49
C THR A 210 4.78 -15.06 3.17
N GLU A 211 5.29 -16.31 3.24
CA GLU A 211 5.37 -17.14 2.04
C GLU A 211 3.96 -17.51 1.56
N ARG A 212 3.69 -17.26 0.27
CA ARG A 212 2.43 -17.59 -0.36
C ARG A 212 2.60 -18.68 -1.39
N LYS A 213 1.73 -19.68 -1.32
CA LYS A 213 1.65 -20.69 -2.36
C LYS A 213 0.85 -20.13 -3.54
N LEU A 214 1.42 -20.22 -4.72
CA LEU A 214 0.68 -19.92 -5.93
C LEU A 214 -0.45 -20.93 -6.12
N PRO A 215 -1.60 -20.54 -6.69
CA PRO A 215 -2.65 -21.49 -7.00
C PRO A 215 -2.15 -22.51 -8.02
N ASP A 216 -2.38 -23.80 -7.74
CA ASP A 216 -1.97 -24.90 -8.63
C ASP A 216 -2.61 -24.80 -10.02
N LYS A 217 -3.82 -24.22 -10.07
CA LYS A 217 -4.57 -23.98 -11.30
C LYS A 217 -5.21 -22.61 -11.27
N VAL A 218 -5.13 -21.89 -12.37
CA VAL A 218 -5.88 -20.67 -12.62
C VAL A 218 -6.96 -20.95 -13.65
N LYS A 219 -8.16 -20.38 -13.46
CA LYS A 219 -9.31 -20.61 -14.35
C LYS A 219 -9.07 -20.02 -15.74
N TYR A 220 -8.41 -18.87 -15.80
CA TYR A 220 -8.13 -18.14 -17.03
C TYR A 220 -6.65 -17.74 -17.08
N SER A 221 -6.07 -17.73 -18.26
CA SER A 221 -4.82 -17.02 -18.50
C SER A 221 -5.05 -15.52 -18.45
N ILE A 222 -3.96 -14.75 -18.34
CA ILE A 222 -4.04 -13.27 -18.35
C ILE A 222 -4.61 -12.74 -19.67
N GLN A 223 -4.38 -13.44 -20.79
CA GLN A 223 -4.92 -13.09 -22.10
C GLN A 223 -6.43 -13.42 -22.21
N GLU A 224 -6.86 -14.52 -21.63
CA GLU A 224 -8.28 -14.88 -21.57
C GLU A 224 -9.04 -13.95 -20.64
N GLY A 225 -8.48 -13.62 -19.49
CA GLY A 225 -9.07 -12.64 -18.58
C GLY A 225 -9.24 -11.26 -19.22
N ALA A 226 -8.30 -10.83 -20.07
CA ALA A 226 -8.44 -9.56 -20.80
C ALA A 226 -9.65 -9.53 -21.75
N LYS A 227 -10.08 -10.68 -22.28
CA LYS A 227 -11.26 -10.78 -23.16
C LYS A 227 -12.60 -10.69 -22.42
N LEU A 228 -12.57 -10.76 -21.08
CA LEU A 228 -13.75 -10.60 -20.23
C LEU A 228 -14.02 -9.14 -19.85
N LEU A 229 -13.09 -8.23 -20.19
CA LEU A 229 -13.28 -6.80 -19.99
C LEU A 229 -14.32 -6.27 -20.99
N LYS A 230 -14.92 -5.13 -20.66
CA LYS A 230 -15.85 -4.44 -21.56
C LYS A 230 -15.15 -4.03 -22.87
N ASP A 231 -15.87 -4.04 -23.95
CA ASP A 231 -15.36 -3.74 -25.30
C ASP A 231 -14.85 -2.29 -25.46
N ASP A 232 -15.32 -1.37 -24.59
CA ASP A 232 -14.91 0.02 -24.55
C ASP A 232 -13.57 0.24 -23.80
N LEU A 233 -12.97 -0.83 -23.26
CA LEU A 233 -11.71 -0.77 -22.55
C LEU A 233 -10.55 -1.35 -23.35
N LYS A 234 -9.57 -0.53 -23.65
CA LYS A 234 -8.30 -0.96 -24.27
C LYS A 234 -7.26 -1.23 -23.18
N VAL A 235 -6.81 -2.48 -23.06
CA VAL A 235 -5.74 -2.85 -22.13
C VAL A 235 -4.42 -2.20 -22.56
N ILE A 236 -3.81 -1.44 -21.65
CA ILE A 236 -2.48 -0.81 -21.79
C ILE A 236 -1.41 -1.72 -21.21
N SER A 237 -1.67 -2.31 -20.05
CA SER A 237 -0.76 -3.23 -19.38
C SER A 237 -1.54 -4.19 -18.49
N SER A 238 -0.91 -5.31 -18.17
CA SER A 238 -1.47 -6.31 -17.25
C SER A 238 -0.37 -6.89 -16.37
N LYS A 239 -0.73 -7.27 -15.15
CA LYS A 239 0.17 -7.93 -14.21
C LYS A 239 -0.58 -8.89 -13.30
N LYS A 240 0.17 -9.75 -12.62
CA LYS A 240 -0.34 -10.65 -11.59
C LYS A 240 -0.24 -9.96 -10.24
N ALA A 241 -1.26 -10.13 -9.40
CA ALA A 241 -1.27 -9.53 -8.08
C ALA A 241 -1.99 -10.39 -7.04
N TYR A 242 -1.58 -10.24 -5.78
CA TYR A 242 -2.41 -10.59 -4.63
C TYR A 242 -3.06 -9.31 -4.11
N ILE A 243 -4.38 -9.31 -4.01
CA ILE A 243 -5.20 -8.18 -3.58
C ILE A 243 -5.93 -8.58 -2.29
N PRO A 244 -5.93 -7.71 -1.26
CA PRO A 244 -6.67 -7.97 -0.03
C PRO A 244 -8.18 -7.94 -0.27
N THR A 245 -8.91 -8.65 0.58
CA THR A 245 -10.37 -8.66 0.61
C THR A 245 -10.88 -8.19 1.97
N GLU A 246 -12.15 -7.83 2.06
CA GLU A 246 -12.81 -7.45 3.30
C GLU A 246 -12.86 -8.57 4.36
N TRP A 247 -12.60 -9.82 3.97
CA TRP A 247 -12.54 -10.98 4.87
C TRP A 247 -11.12 -11.22 5.44
N GLU A 248 -10.25 -10.22 5.40
CA GLU A 248 -8.84 -10.31 5.84
C GLU A 248 -8.05 -11.43 5.13
N THR A 249 -8.47 -11.79 3.93
CA THR A 249 -7.82 -12.75 3.04
C THR A 249 -7.23 -12.07 1.82
N GLU A 250 -6.47 -12.80 1.03
CA GLU A 250 -5.90 -12.32 -0.22
C GLU A 250 -6.39 -13.18 -1.38
N VAL A 251 -6.66 -12.55 -2.52
CA VAL A 251 -7.02 -13.24 -3.76
C VAL A 251 -5.95 -13.03 -4.82
N TYR A 252 -5.49 -14.13 -5.44
CA TYR A 252 -4.64 -14.06 -6.62
C TYR A 252 -5.44 -13.61 -7.83
N THR A 253 -5.02 -12.53 -8.47
CA THR A 253 -5.76 -11.85 -9.53
C THR A 253 -4.88 -11.46 -10.71
N TYR A 254 -5.52 -11.08 -11.81
CA TYR A 254 -4.92 -10.32 -12.87
C TYR A 254 -5.40 -8.87 -12.78
N GLU A 255 -4.47 -7.95 -12.72
CA GLU A 255 -4.74 -6.51 -12.77
C GLU A 255 -4.50 -6.03 -14.21
N TYR A 256 -5.48 -5.28 -14.75
CA TYR A 256 -5.39 -4.66 -16.07
C TYR A 256 -5.48 -3.15 -15.91
N ARG A 257 -4.50 -2.46 -16.46
CA ARG A 257 -4.57 -1.03 -16.68
C ARG A 257 -5.19 -0.79 -18.04
N CYS A 258 -6.32 -0.12 -18.06
CA CYS A 258 -7.08 0.13 -19.27
C CYS A 258 -7.19 1.62 -19.56
N LYS A 259 -7.46 1.94 -20.83
CA LYS A 259 -7.89 3.27 -21.28
C LYS A 259 -9.26 3.07 -21.95
N ALA A 260 -10.21 3.97 -21.67
CA ALA A 260 -11.48 4.01 -22.38
C ALA A 260 -11.25 4.34 -23.87
N THR A 261 -12.02 3.71 -24.75
CA THR A 261 -11.91 3.91 -26.20
C THR A 261 -12.59 5.17 -26.70
N ASP A 262 -13.49 5.74 -25.90
CA ASP A 262 -14.22 6.97 -26.17
C ASP A 262 -13.42 8.26 -25.92
N GLY A 263 -12.18 8.13 -25.47
CA GLY A 263 -11.23 9.25 -25.34
C GLY A 263 -11.33 10.03 -24.03
N ASN A 264 -12.14 9.60 -23.06
CA ASN A 264 -12.21 10.16 -21.71
C ASN A 264 -11.29 9.44 -20.72
#